data_4c2cb3460f2d152ccbd8e71b84faaa96
#
_entry.id   4c2cb3460f2d152ccbd8e71b84faaa96
#
_cell.length_a   1.000
_cell.length_b   1.000
_cell.length_c   1.000
_cell.angle_alpha   90.00
_cell.angle_beta   90.00
_cell.angle_gamma   90.00
#
_symmetry.space_group_name_H-M   'P 1'
#
loop_
_entity.id
_entity.type
_entity.pdbx_description
1 polymer ?
#
loop_
_entity_poly.entity_id
_entity_poly.type
_entity_poly.pdbx_seq_one_letter_code
_entity_poly.pdbx_strand_id
1 'polypeptide(L)'
;GEGPLVLFVHGFPESWYSWRNQLPAVASAGYRAVAIDVRGYGSSEAPEATDAYRLVDLAGDCVGVVEALGESEAVIVGHDWGSPIASTAALLRPDVFRAMALLSVPYTPRNEVRPSDFFQSLGGEDVFYIDHFQEPGVAEAEIAADPVAWLGAFYLNASGGAPESAPGEPPRFFTESGGRLVDRLAPWTGPLAWLSSEDLAFYADEFARAGFSGGLNRYRCMDRDWLDLRAWHGAKIRQPSLFIGGEKDGPTAFGAGSIARFPETLPGLHASVILPGVGHWIQQEDAEGTNAVVLGFLNALR
;
A
#
# COMPACT_ATOMS: atom_id res chain seq x y z
N GLY A 1 -12.32 13.80 -14.72
CA GLY A 1 -13.55 14.44 -14.21
C GLY A 1 -13.29 15.84 -13.67
N GLU A 2 -14.35 16.56 -13.33
CA GLU A 2 -14.28 17.97 -12.87
C GLU A 2 -14.94 18.16 -11.48
N GLY A 3 -15.39 17.08 -10.84
CA GLY A 3 -16.05 17.14 -9.53
C GLY A 3 -15.06 17.17 -8.36
N PRO A 4 -15.52 16.88 -7.13
CA PRO A 4 -14.66 16.84 -5.95
C PRO A 4 -13.48 15.92 -6.14
N LEU A 5 -12.29 16.30 -5.62
CA LEU A 5 -11.07 15.57 -5.80
C LEU A 5 -11.04 14.25 -5.00
N VAL A 6 -10.67 13.18 -5.67
CA VAL A 6 -10.30 11.89 -5.07
C VAL A 6 -8.86 11.59 -5.47
N LEU A 7 -7.96 11.58 -4.49
CA LEU A 7 -6.53 11.33 -4.65
C LEU A 7 -6.20 9.87 -4.31
N PHE A 8 -5.60 9.14 -5.25
CA PHE A 8 -5.21 7.75 -5.11
C PHE A 8 -3.72 7.61 -4.90
N VAL A 9 -3.33 6.85 -3.87
CA VAL A 9 -1.95 6.65 -3.42
C VAL A 9 -1.65 5.15 -3.39
N HIS A 10 -0.72 4.71 -4.23
CA HIS A 10 -0.30 3.32 -4.34
C HIS A 10 0.73 2.93 -3.28
N GLY A 11 1.10 1.63 -3.23
CA GLY A 11 2.13 1.08 -2.37
C GLY A 11 3.32 0.46 -3.12
N PHE A 12 3.88 -0.60 -2.56
CA PHE A 12 5.05 -1.29 -3.11
C PHE A 12 4.69 -2.72 -3.55
N PRO A 13 5.20 -3.19 -4.66
CA PRO A 13 5.95 -2.49 -5.72
C PRO A 13 5.01 -2.05 -6.85
N GLU A 14 4.32 -0.95 -6.68
CA GLU A 14 3.27 -0.46 -7.59
C GLU A 14 3.66 0.88 -8.26
N SER A 15 2.71 1.48 -8.95
CA SER A 15 2.72 2.84 -9.50
C SER A 15 1.29 3.38 -9.59
N TRP A 16 1.10 4.61 -10.12
CA TRP A 16 -0.23 5.13 -10.43
C TRP A 16 -1.10 4.16 -11.24
N TYR A 17 -0.49 3.30 -12.03
CA TYR A 17 -1.16 2.33 -12.91
C TYR A 17 -1.99 1.28 -12.16
N SER A 18 -1.69 1.04 -10.90
CA SER A 18 -2.49 0.17 -10.03
C SER A 18 -3.95 0.64 -9.89
N TRP A 19 -4.19 1.91 -10.15
CA TRP A 19 -5.50 2.54 -10.10
C TRP A 19 -6.21 2.65 -11.45
N ARG A 20 -5.68 2.02 -12.53
CA ARG A 20 -6.21 2.11 -13.91
C ARG A 20 -7.69 1.77 -14.04
N ASN A 21 -8.20 0.90 -13.16
CA ASN A 21 -9.61 0.50 -13.15
C ASN A 21 -10.49 1.44 -12.30
N GLN A 22 -9.93 2.10 -11.28
CA GLN A 22 -10.66 3.00 -10.38
C GLN A 22 -10.80 4.40 -10.98
N LEU A 23 -9.76 4.88 -11.65
CA LEU A 23 -9.76 6.23 -12.24
C LEU A 23 -10.96 6.49 -13.17
N PRO A 24 -11.25 5.64 -14.19
CA PRO A 24 -12.40 5.87 -15.07
C PRO A 24 -13.74 5.68 -14.34
N ALA A 25 -13.84 4.75 -13.39
CA ALA A 25 -15.07 4.51 -12.64
C ALA A 25 -15.44 5.71 -11.76
N VAL A 26 -14.47 6.25 -11.01
CA VAL A 26 -14.66 7.41 -10.14
C VAL A 26 -14.88 8.69 -10.94
N ALA A 27 -14.16 8.86 -12.06
CA ALA A 27 -14.39 9.99 -12.97
C ALA A 27 -15.79 9.97 -13.58
N SER A 28 -16.27 8.79 -14.01
CA SER A 28 -17.62 8.62 -14.57
C SER A 28 -18.72 8.87 -13.53
N ALA A 29 -18.42 8.69 -12.25
CA ALA A 29 -19.32 9.00 -11.14
C ALA A 29 -19.34 10.51 -10.79
N GLY A 30 -18.62 11.37 -11.53
CA GLY A 30 -18.65 12.82 -11.39
C GLY A 30 -17.64 13.36 -10.39
N TYR A 31 -16.52 12.66 -10.15
CA TYR A 31 -15.40 13.12 -9.34
C TYR A 31 -14.20 13.47 -10.21
N ARG A 32 -13.30 14.29 -9.69
CA ARG A 32 -11.94 14.48 -10.24
C ARG A 32 -11.03 13.40 -9.67
N ALA A 33 -10.83 12.31 -10.40
CA ALA A 33 -9.99 11.20 -9.99
C ALA A 33 -8.53 11.44 -10.41
N VAL A 34 -7.60 11.43 -9.46
CA VAL A 34 -6.16 11.63 -9.68
C VAL A 34 -5.38 10.55 -8.95
N ALA A 35 -4.49 9.85 -9.64
CA ALA A 35 -3.51 8.94 -9.04
C ALA A 35 -2.12 9.53 -9.21
N ILE A 36 -1.29 9.38 -8.19
CA ILE A 36 0.10 9.85 -8.20
C ILE A 36 1.07 8.67 -8.25
N ASP A 37 2.25 8.90 -8.81
CA ASP A 37 3.41 8.12 -8.44
C ASP A 37 3.94 8.68 -7.11
N VAL A 38 3.99 7.85 -6.10
CA VAL A 38 4.56 8.22 -4.80
C VAL A 38 6.05 8.56 -4.99
N ARG A 39 6.60 9.45 -4.18
CA ARG A 39 8.03 9.78 -4.16
C ARG A 39 8.87 8.50 -4.20
N GLY A 40 9.83 8.42 -5.13
CA GLY A 40 10.66 7.25 -5.36
C GLY A 40 10.11 6.24 -6.37
N TYR A 41 9.00 6.57 -7.04
CA TYR A 41 8.38 5.72 -8.05
C TYR A 41 8.12 6.47 -9.35
N GLY A 42 8.06 5.71 -10.45
CA GLY A 42 7.63 6.19 -11.76
C GLY A 42 8.35 7.44 -12.22
N SER A 43 7.60 8.52 -12.40
CA SER A 43 8.13 9.83 -12.85
C SER A 43 8.35 10.83 -11.71
N SER A 44 8.06 10.45 -10.46
CA SER A 44 8.30 11.28 -9.29
C SER A 44 9.78 11.31 -8.90
N GLU A 45 10.20 12.37 -8.18
CA GLU A 45 11.55 12.45 -7.65
C GLU A 45 11.89 11.25 -6.76
N ALA A 46 13.13 10.75 -6.87
CA ALA A 46 13.67 9.65 -6.08
C ALA A 46 14.92 10.09 -5.30
N PRO A 47 14.76 10.84 -4.18
CA PRO A 47 15.88 11.24 -3.36
C PRO A 47 16.69 10.06 -2.82
N GLU A 48 18.02 10.18 -2.76
CA GLU A 48 18.90 9.12 -2.24
C GLU A 48 18.76 8.92 -0.72
N ALA A 49 18.45 10.00 0.01
CA ALA A 49 18.37 9.97 1.47
C ALA A 49 17.16 9.16 1.95
N THR A 50 17.39 8.14 2.75
CA THR A 50 16.32 7.30 3.33
C THR A 50 15.29 8.14 4.08
N ASP A 51 15.73 9.11 4.87
CA ASP A 51 14.84 10.00 5.65
C ASP A 51 13.88 10.85 4.81
N ALA A 52 14.07 10.91 3.47
CA ALA A 52 13.13 11.57 2.57
C ALA A 52 11.82 10.80 2.36
N TYR A 53 11.73 9.57 2.86
CA TYR A 53 10.59 8.66 2.65
C TYR A 53 9.74 8.45 3.91
N ARG A 54 9.83 9.35 4.89
CA ARG A 54 8.99 9.29 6.11
C ARG A 54 7.53 9.56 5.79
N LEU A 55 6.63 8.99 6.58
CA LEU A 55 5.18 9.21 6.39
C LEU A 55 4.79 10.70 6.46
N VAL A 56 5.47 11.48 7.29
CA VAL A 56 5.19 12.93 7.40
C VAL A 56 5.55 13.68 6.11
N ASP A 57 6.63 13.29 5.41
CA ASP A 57 7.04 13.88 4.15
C ASP A 57 6.09 13.46 3.01
N LEU A 58 5.75 12.17 2.95
CA LEU A 58 4.84 11.63 1.94
C LEU A 58 3.39 12.16 2.11
N ALA A 59 2.94 12.36 3.34
CA ALA A 59 1.68 13.06 3.61
C ALA A 59 1.74 14.53 3.15
N GLY A 60 2.89 15.18 3.33
CA GLY A 60 3.17 16.53 2.81
C GLY A 60 3.09 16.59 1.29
N ASP A 61 3.63 15.59 0.58
CA ASP A 61 3.50 15.47 -0.88
C ASP A 61 2.03 15.40 -1.32
N CYS A 62 1.22 14.60 -0.62
CA CYS A 62 -0.22 14.52 -0.91
C CYS A 62 -0.92 15.87 -0.75
N VAL A 63 -0.56 16.65 0.28
CA VAL A 63 -1.06 18.02 0.46
C VAL A 63 -0.62 18.92 -0.70
N GLY A 64 0.66 18.87 -1.05
CA GLY A 64 1.20 19.65 -2.17
C GLY A 64 0.53 19.34 -3.51
N VAL A 65 0.16 18.09 -3.75
CA VAL A 65 -0.62 17.68 -4.93
C VAL A 65 -2.02 18.31 -4.91
N VAL A 66 -2.74 18.27 -3.79
CA VAL A 66 -4.07 18.89 -3.67
C VAL A 66 -3.98 20.40 -3.97
N GLU A 67 -3.00 21.09 -3.38
CA GLU A 67 -2.77 22.52 -3.61
C GLU A 67 -2.38 22.83 -5.06
N ALA A 68 -1.49 22.02 -5.66
CA ALA A 68 -1.07 22.19 -7.05
C ALA A 68 -2.20 21.96 -8.07
N LEU A 69 -3.20 21.15 -7.70
CA LEU A 69 -4.41 20.94 -8.48
C LEU A 69 -5.43 22.07 -8.33
N GLY A 70 -5.17 23.06 -7.46
CA GLY A 70 -6.06 24.18 -7.17
C GLY A 70 -7.23 23.83 -6.26
N GLU A 71 -7.13 22.71 -5.53
CA GLU A 71 -8.15 22.24 -4.61
C GLU A 71 -7.80 22.61 -3.16
N SER A 72 -8.79 22.74 -2.30
CA SER A 72 -8.61 22.96 -0.87
C SER A 72 -8.82 21.70 -0.03
N GLU A 73 -9.55 20.73 -0.59
CA GLU A 73 -9.87 19.47 0.09
C GLU A 73 -9.93 18.30 -0.89
N ALA A 74 -9.74 17.09 -0.38
CA ALA A 74 -9.83 15.85 -1.13
C ALA A 74 -10.37 14.70 -0.28
N VAL A 75 -10.87 13.65 -0.95
CA VAL A 75 -10.93 12.30 -0.40
C VAL A 75 -9.60 11.62 -0.77
N ILE A 76 -8.93 10.97 0.17
CA ILE A 76 -7.70 10.23 -0.09
C ILE A 76 -7.95 8.73 -0.03
N VAL A 77 -7.44 8.00 -1.00
CA VAL A 77 -7.57 6.54 -1.13
C VAL A 77 -6.18 5.93 -1.19
N GLY A 78 -5.84 5.06 -0.26
CA GLY A 78 -4.52 4.42 -0.21
C GLY A 78 -4.60 2.91 -0.28
N HIS A 79 -3.61 2.28 -0.94
CA HIS A 79 -3.41 0.84 -0.96
C HIS A 79 -2.00 0.49 -0.49
N ASP A 80 -1.83 -0.60 0.26
CA ASP A 80 -0.55 -1.05 0.82
C ASP A 80 0.15 0.10 1.56
N TRP A 81 1.37 0.52 1.24
CA TRP A 81 2.01 1.71 1.83
C TRP A 81 1.22 3.00 1.60
N GLY A 82 0.43 3.06 0.55
CA GLY A 82 -0.51 4.18 0.34
C GLY A 82 -1.55 4.31 1.46
N SER A 83 -1.92 3.22 2.15
CA SER A 83 -2.85 3.27 3.29
C SER A 83 -2.24 3.96 4.53
N PRO A 84 -1.04 3.64 5.01
CA PRO A 84 -0.34 4.43 6.02
C PRO A 84 -0.12 5.90 5.62
N ILE A 85 0.21 6.17 4.35
CA ILE A 85 0.34 7.56 3.84
C ILE A 85 -1.00 8.27 3.94
N ALA A 86 -2.08 7.68 3.43
CA ALA A 86 -3.42 8.26 3.45
C ALA A 86 -3.94 8.50 4.87
N SER A 87 -3.76 7.53 5.77
CA SER A 87 -4.17 7.67 7.16
C SER A 87 -3.34 8.72 7.92
N THR A 88 -2.04 8.81 7.64
CA THR A 88 -1.17 9.86 8.21
C THR A 88 -1.58 11.24 7.68
N ALA A 89 -1.85 11.37 6.38
CA ALA A 89 -2.33 12.61 5.78
C ALA A 89 -3.67 13.06 6.39
N ALA A 90 -4.63 12.15 6.53
CA ALA A 90 -5.92 12.44 7.18
C ALA A 90 -5.76 12.81 8.67
N LEU A 91 -4.82 12.17 9.39
CA LEU A 91 -4.53 12.46 10.79
C LEU A 91 -3.90 13.84 10.99
N LEU A 92 -2.92 14.20 10.14
CA LEU A 92 -2.14 15.42 10.27
C LEU A 92 -2.81 16.63 9.63
N ARG A 93 -3.59 16.42 8.56
CA ARG A 93 -4.27 17.48 7.78
C ARG A 93 -5.75 17.16 7.56
N PRO A 94 -6.53 17.09 8.68
CA PRO A 94 -7.98 16.87 8.61
C PRO A 94 -8.74 18.02 7.94
N ASP A 95 -8.12 19.16 7.77
CA ASP A 95 -8.59 20.32 7.02
C ASP A 95 -8.50 20.12 5.50
N VAL A 96 -7.57 19.30 5.02
CA VAL A 96 -7.38 18.97 3.59
C VAL A 96 -8.05 17.65 3.24
N PHE A 97 -7.87 16.61 4.05
CA PHE A 97 -8.42 15.28 3.76
C PHE A 97 -9.69 15.05 4.56
N ARG A 98 -10.84 15.41 3.93
CA ARG A 98 -12.17 15.34 4.54
C ARG A 98 -12.70 13.92 4.75
N ALA A 99 -12.16 12.94 4.02
CA ALA A 99 -12.49 11.51 4.14
C ALA A 99 -11.33 10.65 3.60
N MET A 100 -11.28 9.38 4.00
CA MET A 100 -10.26 8.45 3.53
C MET A 100 -10.83 7.06 3.24
N ALA A 101 -10.19 6.34 2.31
CA ALA A 101 -10.38 4.90 2.11
C ALA A 101 -9.03 4.19 2.17
N LEU A 102 -8.97 3.09 2.92
CA LEU A 102 -7.77 2.29 3.12
C LEU A 102 -7.99 0.89 2.55
N LEU A 103 -7.08 0.45 1.69
CA LEU A 103 -7.13 -0.87 1.07
C LEU A 103 -5.95 -1.72 1.58
N SER A 104 -6.21 -2.96 1.95
CA SER A 104 -5.25 -3.95 2.44
C SER A 104 -4.75 -3.65 3.86
N VAL A 105 -4.03 -2.54 4.05
CA VAL A 105 -3.38 -2.20 5.32
C VAL A 105 -4.33 -1.35 6.19
N PRO A 106 -4.81 -1.88 7.33
CA PRO A 106 -5.73 -1.15 8.20
C PRO A 106 -5.02 -0.05 9.00
N TYR A 107 -5.77 0.99 9.34
CA TYR A 107 -5.25 2.00 10.28
C TYR A 107 -4.92 1.38 11.62
N THR A 108 -3.66 1.51 12.00
CA THR A 108 -3.15 1.13 13.32
C THR A 108 -2.58 2.39 13.98
N PRO A 109 -3.21 2.92 15.03
CA PRO A 109 -2.64 4.04 15.77
C PRO A 109 -1.24 3.71 16.27
N ARG A 110 -0.34 4.68 16.26
CA ARG A 110 0.96 4.53 16.91
C ARG A 110 0.76 3.99 18.34
N ASN A 111 1.45 2.92 18.67
CA ASN A 111 1.35 2.20 19.94
C ASN A 111 2.75 2.04 20.59
N GLU A 112 2.86 1.26 21.66
CA GLU A 112 4.12 1.04 22.38
C GLU A 112 5.11 0.12 21.61
N VAL A 113 4.62 -0.68 20.67
CA VAL A 113 5.46 -1.64 19.95
C VAL A 113 6.17 -0.94 18.80
N ARG A 114 7.49 -1.05 18.78
CA ARG A 114 8.32 -0.54 17.70
C ARG A 114 8.16 -1.44 16.48
N PRO A 115 8.00 -0.88 15.26
CA PRO A 115 7.77 -1.69 14.06
C PRO A 115 8.85 -2.74 13.79
N SER A 116 10.14 -2.39 13.90
CA SER A 116 11.22 -3.35 13.72
C SER A 116 11.15 -4.51 14.71
N ASP A 117 10.87 -4.24 16.00
CA ASP A 117 10.76 -5.29 17.02
C ASP A 117 9.59 -6.24 16.70
N PHE A 118 8.47 -5.69 16.19
CA PHE A 118 7.32 -6.48 15.79
C PHE A 118 7.65 -7.43 14.62
N PHE A 119 8.21 -6.90 13.53
CA PHE A 119 8.49 -7.70 12.34
C PHE A 119 9.59 -8.73 12.58
N GLN A 120 10.65 -8.38 13.31
CA GLN A 120 11.68 -9.35 13.74
C GLN A 120 11.09 -10.50 14.57
N SER A 121 10.08 -10.23 15.40
CA SER A 121 9.43 -11.28 16.19
C SER A 121 8.65 -12.31 15.36
N LEU A 122 8.28 -11.96 14.10
CA LEU A 122 7.59 -12.87 13.19
C LEU A 122 8.53 -13.91 12.55
N GLY A 123 9.81 -13.55 12.36
CA GLY A 123 10.76 -14.35 11.59
C GLY A 123 11.18 -15.65 12.31
N GLY A 124 11.35 -15.64 13.61
CA GLY A 124 11.90 -16.77 14.35
C GLY A 124 13.33 -17.06 13.90
N GLU A 125 13.58 -18.23 13.25
CA GLU A 125 14.86 -18.58 12.64
C GLU A 125 15.01 -18.04 11.20
N ASP A 126 13.89 -17.71 10.55
CA ASP A 126 13.83 -17.10 9.21
C ASP A 126 13.74 -15.57 9.31
N VAL A 127 14.00 -14.88 8.20
CA VAL A 127 13.92 -13.42 8.08
C VAL A 127 12.65 -13.05 7.31
N PHE A 128 11.76 -12.28 7.93
CA PHE A 128 10.56 -11.77 7.26
C PHE A 128 10.96 -10.75 6.18
N TYR A 129 10.25 -10.69 5.05
CA TYR A 129 10.64 -9.85 3.92
C TYR A 129 10.84 -8.36 4.28
N ILE A 130 10.08 -7.84 5.26
CA ILE A 130 10.25 -6.46 5.74
C ILE A 130 11.62 -6.26 6.38
N ASP A 131 12.13 -7.25 7.12
CA ASP A 131 13.47 -7.19 7.70
C ASP A 131 14.56 -7.40 6.63
N HIS A 132 14.30 -8.28 5.63
CA HIS A 132 15.17 -8.43 4.46
C HIS A 132 15.36 -7.11 3.70
N PHE A 133 14.33 -6.25 3.66
CA PHE A 133 14.38 -4.95 2.99
C PHE A 133 15.10 -3.86 3.78
N GLN A 134 15.47 -4.10 5.05
CA GLN A 134 16.12 -3.09 5.88
C GLN A 134 17.57 -2.79 5.45
N GLU A 135 18.32 -3.81 5.01
CA GLU A 135 19.73 -3.62 4.63
C GLU A 135 19.84 -3.00 3.23
N PRO A 136 20.41 -1.78 3.11
CA PRO A 136 20.53 -1.11 1.82
C PRO A 136 21.37 -1.92 0.82
N GLY A 137 20.88 -2.01 -0.40
CA GLY A 137 21.56 -2.68 -1.52
C GLY A 137 21.26 -4.17 -1.63
N VAL A 138 20.79 -4.85 -0.58
CA VAL A 138 20.52 -6.30 -0.60
C VAL A 138 19.33 -6.63 -1.48
N ALA A 139 18.16 -6.09 -1.16
CA ALA A 139 16.95 -6.31 -1.95
C ALA A 139 17.05 -5.66 -3.34
N GLU A 140 17.69 -4.48 -3.45
CA GLU A 140 17.93 -3.83 -4.74
C GLU A 140 18.73 -4.73 -5.68
N ALA A 141 19.81 -5.36 -5.21
CA ALA A 141 20.63 -6.26 -6.02
C ALA A 141 19.89 -7.52 -6.42
N GLU A 142 19.07 -8.08 -5.50
CA GLU A 142 18.22 -9.22 -5.78
C GLU A 142 17.21 -8.91 -6.90
N ILE A 143 16.49 -7.81 -6.77
CA ILE A 143 15.45 -7.40 -7.73
C ILE A 143 16.09 -7.04 -9.09
N ALA A 144 17.22 -6.33 -9.07
CA ALA A 144 17.92 -5.92 -10.29
C ALA A 144 18.46 -7.09 -11.13
N ALA A 145 18.61 -8.28 -10.57
CA ALA A 145 19.05 -9.47 -11.30
C ALA A 145 18.05 -9.91 -12.39
N ASP A 146 16.75 -9.85 -12.10
CA ASP A 146 15.66 -10.08 -13.05
C ASP A 146 14.38 -9.38 -12.54
N PRO A 147 14.19 -8.09 -12.82
CA PRO A 147 13.07 -7.32 -12.28
C PRO A 147 11.69 -7.87 -12.68
N VAL A 148 11.56 -8.37 -13.92
CA VAL A 148 10.27 -8.89 -14.43
C VAL A 148 9.91 -10.18 -13.72
N ALA A 149 10.85 -11.11 -13.58
CA ALA A 149 10.61 -12.37 -12.88
C ALA A 149 10.34 -12.13 -11.39
N TRP A 150 11.07 -11.20 -10.76
CA TRP A 150 10.89 -10.85 -9.35
C TRP A 150 9.53 -10.20 -9.10
N LEU A 151 9.16 -9.18 -9.88
CA LEU A 151 7.86 -8.52 -9.77
C LEU A 151 6.72 -9.51 -10.00
N GLY A 152 6.81 -10.32 -11.06
CA GLY A 152 5.79 -11.32 -11.36
C GLY A 152 5.62 -12.34 -10.24
N ALA A 153 6.73 -12.83 -9.65
CA ALA A 153 6.69 -13.73 -8.50
C ALA A 153 6.07 -13.04 -7.27
N PHE A 154 6.45 -11.79 -7.00
CA PHE A 154 5.92 -11.02 -5.87
C PHE A 154 4.40 -10.79 -6.03
N TYR A 155 3.96 -10.36 -7.22
CA TYR A 155 2.54 -10.17 -7.52
C TYR A 155 1.74 -11.49 -7.38
N LEU A 156 2.24 -12.58 -7.94
CA LEU A 156 1.59 -13.89 -7.84
C LEU A 156 1.43 -14.33 -6.38
N ASN A 157 2.51 -14.28 -5.60
CA ASN A 157 2.52 -14.85 -4.25
C ASN A 157 1.73 -14.03 -3.22
N ALA A 158 1.51 -12.74 -3.48
CA ALA A 158 0.64 -11.90 -2.67
C ALA A 158 -0.83 -11.90 -3.13
N SER A 159 -1.14 -12.51 -4.29
CA SER A 159 -2.50 -12.54 -4.83
C SER A 159 -3.38 -13.63 -4.19
N GLY A 160 -4.69 -13.48 -4.35
CA GLY A 160 -5.66 -14.51 -3.98
C GLY A 160 -5.53 -15.81 -4.78
N GLY A 161 -4.87 -15.74 -5.94
CA GLY A 161 -4.51 -16.87 -6.80
C GLY A 161 -3.16 -17.50 -6.49
N ALA A 162 -2.49 -17.11 -5.41
CA ALA A 162 -1.22 -17.70 -5.01
C ALA A 162 -1.33 -19.23 -4.88
N PRO A 163 -0.35 -20.02 -5.42
CA PRO A 163 -0.36 -21.47 -5.24
C PRO A 163 -0.36 -21.83 -3.76
N GLU A 164 -1.01 -22.93 -3.38
CA GLU A 164 -0.90 -23.44 -2.01
C GLU A 164 0.52 -23.89 -1.71
N SER A 165 1.02 -23.60 -0.50
CA SER A 165 2.30 -24.13 -0.05
C SER A 165 2.16 -25.61 0.27
N ALA A 166 3.15 -26.43 -0.12
CA ALA A 166 3.15 -27.84 0.25
C ALA A 166 3.34 -28.01 1.77
N PRO A 167 2.82 -29.07 2.37
CA PRO A 167 3.03 -29.35 3.79
C PRO A 167 4.51 -29.40 4.14
N GLY A 168 4.95 -28.55 5.09
CA GLY A 168 6.33 -28.46 5.54
C GLY A 168 7.21 -27.49 4.75
N GLU A 169 6.67 -26.84 3.71
CA GLU A 169 7.36 -25.71 3.07
C GLU A 169 7.39 -24.50 4.03
N PRO A 170 8.51 -23.76 4.05
CA PRO A 170 8.59 -22.51 4.80
C PRO A 170 7.52 -21.50 4.32
N PRO A 171 7.05 -20.63 5.21
CA PRO A 171 6.11 -19.59 4.81
C PRO A 171 6.69 -18.70 3.71
N ARG A 172 5.89 -18.32 2.72
CA ARG A 172 6.27 -17.33 1.72
C ARG A 172 6.52 -15.99 2.38
N PHE A 173 7.29 -15.13 1.75
CA PHE A 173 7.73 -13.85 2.30
C PHE A 173 8.65 -13.97 3.53
N PHE A 174 9.18 -15.18 3.78
CA PHE A 174 10.29 -15.42 4.71
C PHE A 174 11.45 -16.02 3.95
N THR A 175 12.67 -15.64 4.31
CA THR A 175 13.92 -16.17 3.73
C THR A 175 14.88 -16.57 4.82
N GLU A 176 15.85 -17.42 4.48
CA GLU A 176 16.96 -17.71 5.39
C GLU A 176 17.83 -16.47 5.57
N SER A 177 18.53 -16.38 6.69
CA SER A 177 19.48 -15.30 6.89
C SER A 177 20.56 -15.30 5.79
N GLY A 178 20.66 -14.20 5.05
CA GLY A 178 21.53 -14.07 3.88
C GLY A 178 21.01 -14.74 2.60
N GLY A 179 19.79 -15.32 2.62
CA GLY A 179 19.12 -15.86 1.45
C GLY A 179 18.43 -14.77 0.62
N ARG A 180 17.89 -15.15 -0.54
CA ARG A 180 17.09 -14.25 -1.38
C ARG A 180 15.61 -14.54 -1.19
N LEU A 181 14.80 -13.49 -1.13
CA LEU A 181 13.35 -13.61 -1.00
C LEU A 181 12.74 -14.39 -2.18
N VAL A 182 13.19 -14.10 -3.41
CA VAL A 182 12.67 -14.71 -4.63
C VAL A 182 12.82 -16.24 -4.66
N ASP A 183 13.79 -16.80 -3.96
CA ASP A 183 14.01 -18.26 -3.89
C ASP A 183 12.90 -18.98 -3.08
N ARG A 184 12.13 -18.24 -2.30
CA ARG A 184 10.99 -18.71 -1.49
C ARG A 184 9.63 -18.46 -2.15
N LEU A 185 9.59 -17.66 -3.21
CA LEU A 185 8.38 -17.35 -3.94
C LEU A 185 8.14 -18.39 -5.06
N ALA A 186 6.88 -18.73 -5.29
CA ALA A 186 6.51 -19.47 -6.48
C ALA A 186 6.85 -18.60 -7.72
N PRO A 187 7.54 -19.17 -8.72
CA PRO A 187 8.00 -18.39 -9.86
C PRO A 187 6.82 -17.91 -10.72
N TRP A 188 6.99 -16.77 -11.35
CA TRP A 188 6.09 -16.28 -12.37
C TRP A 188 6.13 -17.20 -13.61
N THR A 189 4.99 -17.75 -14.01
CA THR A 189 4.88 -18.67 -15.15
C THR A 189 3.99 -18.14 -16.27
N GLY A 190 3.47 -16.93 -16.14
CA GLY A 190 2.61 -16.29 -17.15
C GLY A 190 1.55 -15.38 -16.54
N PRO A 191 0.72 -14.74 -17.38
CA PRO A 191 -0.23 -13.73 -16.96
C PRO A 191 -1.25 -14.27 -15.95
N LEU A 192 -1.67 -13.40 -15.01
CA LEU A 192 -2.80 -13.63 -14.13
C LEU A 192 -4.06 -13.00 -14.73
N ALA A 193 -5.23 -13.40 -14.26
CA ALA A 193 -6.50 -12.87 -14.78
C ALA A 193 -6.59 -11.32 -14.69
N TRP A 194 -5.93 -10.73 -13.70
CA TRP A 194 -5.93 -9.30 -13.42
C TRP A 194 -4.61 -8.58 -13.78
N LEU A 195 -3.56 -9.34 -14.16
CA LEU A 195 -2.24 -8.82 -14.51
C LEU A 195 -1.74 -9.50 -15.79
N SER A 196 -1.83 -8.81 -16.92
CA SER A 196 -1.30 -9.27 -18.20
C SER A 196 0.24 -9.16 -18.24
N SER A 197 0.85 -9.74 -19.27
CA SER A 197 2.29 -9.56 -19.49
C SER A 197 2.64 -8.11 -19.80
N GLU A 198 1.75 -7.40 -20.48
CA GLU A 198 1.88 -5.97 -20.78
C GLU A 198 1.79 -5.10 -19.51
N ASP A 199 0.86 -5.43 -18.59
CA ASP A 199 0.77 -4.76 -17.29
C ASP A 199 2.05 -4.95 -16.47
N LEU A 200 2.58 -6.19 -16.44
CA LEU A 200 3.82 -6.49 -15.73
C LEU A 200 5.02 -5.75 -16.35
N ALA A 201 5.09 -5.70 -17.68
CA ALA A 201 6.13 -4.95 -18.39
C ALA A 201 6.03 -3.45 -18.06
N PHE A 202 4.82 -2.88 -17.99
CA PHE A 202 4.62 -1.50 -17.57
C PHE A 202 5.22 -1.22 -16.20
N TYR A 203 4.92 -2.06 -15.18
CA TYR A 203 5.52 -1.90 -13.86
C TYR A 203 7.04 -2.03 -13.89
N ALA A 204 7.58 -2.99 -14.63
CA ALA A 204 9.03 -3.15 -14.76
C ALA A 204 9.69 -1.91 -15.39
N ASP A 205 9.07 -1.29 -16.40
CA ASP A 205 9.55 -0.07 -17.04
C ASP A 205 9.51 1.14 -16.09
N GLU A 206 8.47 1.26 -15.23
CA GLU A 206 8.38 2.29 -14.20
C GLU A 206 9.55 2.16 -13.20
N PHE A 207 9.86 0.94 -12.75
CA PHE A 207 10.99 0.69 -11.87
C PHE A 207 12.36 0.79 -12.58
N ALA A 208 12.44 0.47 -13.86
CA ALA A 208 13.67 0.71 -14.63
C ALA A 208 14.03 2.20 -14.68
N ARG A 209 13.03 3.09 -14.60
CA ARG A 209 13.21 4.54 -14.58
C ARG A 209 13.55 5.07 -13.19
N ALA A 210 12.79 4.68 -12.16
CA ALA A 210 12.91 5.21 -10.81
C ALA A 210 13.92 4.44 -9.93
N GLY A 211 14.22 3.19 -10.26
CA GLY A 211 14.89 2.24 -9.38
C GLY A 211 13.96 1.70 -8.28
N PHE A 212 14.48 0.79 -7.47
CA PHE A 212 13.72 0.19 -6.35
C PHE A 212 14.03 0.83 -5.00
N SER A 213 15.15 1.57 -4.91
CA SER A 213 15.64 2.10 -3.62
C SER A 213 14.63 3.04 -2.95
N GLY A 214 13.89 3.86 -3.71
CA GLY A 214 12.88 4.74 -3.17
C GLY A 214 11.76 3.97 -2.46
N GLY A 215 11.21 2.95 -3.11
CA GLY A 215 10.20 2.08 -2.51
C GLY A 215 10.71 1.32 -1.29
N LEU A 216 11.94 0.80 -1.34
CA LEU A 216 12.58 0.09 -0.23
C LEU A 216 12.92 1.03 0.94
N ASN A 217 13.28 2.29 0.67
CA ASN A 217 13.52 3.29 1.72
C ASN A 217 12.24 3.58 2.53
N ARG A 218 11.05 3.40 1.95
CA ARG A 218 9.80 3.48 2.71
C ARG A 218 9.78 2.48 3.88
N TYR A 219 10.20 1.24 3.65
CA TYR A 219 10.31 0.22 4.71
C TYR A 219 11.37 0.59 5.75
N ARG A 220 12.49 1.19 5.34
CA ARG A 220 13.59 1.61 6.21
C ARG A 220 13.22 2.79 7.12
N CYS A 221 12.13 3.51 6.82
CA CYS A 221 11.64 4.63 7.63
C CYS A 221 10.65 4.25 8.74
N MET A 222 10.21 3.00 8.86
CA MET A 222 9.14 2.60 9.79
C MET A 222 9.38 3.02 11.24
N ASP A 223 10.59 2.80 11.74
CA ASP A 223 10.95 3.18 13.11
C ASP A 223 11.05 4.69 13.28
N ARG A 224 11.46 5.40 12.23
CA ARG A 224 11.50 6.85 12.23
C ARG A 224 10.09 7.42 12.28
N ASP A 225 9.15 6.86 11.51
CA ASP A 225 7.75 7.26 11.56
C ASP A 225 7.14 7.03 12.94
N TRP A 226 7.47 5.90 13.57
CA TRP A 226 7.03 5.60 14.93
C TRP A 226 7.53 6.65 15.94
N LEU A 227 8.75 7.17 15.77
CA LEU A 227 9.29 8.26 16.57
C LEU A 227 8.61 9.61 16.24
N ASP A 228 8.46 9.94 14.96
CA ASP A 228 7.91 11.20 14.48
C ASP A 228 6.44 11.35 14.91
N LEU A 229 5.68 10.25 14.89
CA LEU A 229 4.26 10.22 15.25
C LEU A 229 3.99 10.00 16.76
N ARG A 230 5.00 10.10 17.62
CA ARG A 230 4.82 9.88 19.07
C ARG A 230 3.79 10.80 19.74
N ALA A 231 3.62 12.03 19.25
CA ALA A 231 2.61 12.95 19.74
C ALA A 231 1.18 12.51 19.44
N TRP A 232 1.00 11.59 18.47
CA TRP A 232 -0.29 11.01 18.06
C TRP A 232 -0.48 9.58 18.56
N HIS A 233 0.21 9.20 19.63
CA HIS A 233 0.04 7.89 20.27
C HIS A 233 -1.43 7.62 20.58
N GLY A 234 -1.98 6.50 20.09
CA GLY A 234 -3.38 6.13 20.28
C GLY A 234 -4.39 7.04 19.61
N ALA A 235 -3.97 7.92 18.69
CA ALA A 235 -4.85 8.88 18.04
C ALA A 235 -5.97 8.20 17.24
N LYS A 236 -7.11 8.89 17.15
CA LYS A 236 -8.28 8.48 16.38
C LYS A 236 -8.39 9.35 15.14
N ILE A 237 -8.75 8.75 14.01
CA ILE A 237 -9.12 9.48 12.81
C ILE A 237 -10.64 9.59 12.77
N ARG A 238 -11.17 10.81 12.78
CA ARG A 238 -12.60 11.09 12.96
C ARG A 238 -13.36 11.31 11.66
N GLN A 239 -12.64 11.53 10.56
CA GLN A 239 -13.25 11.72 9.25
C GLN A 239 -13.98 10.46 8.81
N PRO A 240 -15.00 10.61 7.95
CA PRO A 240 -15.59 9.49 7.26
C PRO A 240 -14.50 8.60 6.66
N SER A 241 -14.56 7.32 6.92
CA SER A 241 -13.53 6.38 6.48
C SER A 241 -14.13 5.08 5.98
N LEU A 242 -13.42 4.44 5.07
CA LEU A 242 -13.71 3.13 4.50
C LEU A 242 -12.49 2.23 4.67
N PHE A 243 -12.72 0.96 4.94
CA PHE A 243 -11.70 -0.08 4.84
C PHE A 243 -12.14 -1.19 3.90
N ILE A 244 -11.23 -1.64 3.03
CA ILE A 244 -11.42 -2.79 2.15
C ILE A 244 -10.21 -3.71 2.34
N GLY A 245 -10.44 -4.94 2.79
CA GLY A 245 -9.43 -5.99 2.88
C GLY A 245 -9.70 -7.13 1.91
N GLY A 246 -8.67 -7.91 1.58
CA GLY A 246 -8.82 -9.19 0.90
C GLY A 246 -8.87 -10.35 1.91
N GLU A 247 -9.71 -11.36 1.67
CA GLU A 247 -9.79 -12.54 2.52
C GLU A 247 -8.46 -13.30 2.60
N LYS A 248 -7.69 -13.29 1.50
CA LYS A 248 -6.39 -13.96 1.38
C LYS A 248 -5.20 -13.00 1.47
N ASP A 249 -5.44 -11.75 1.85
CA ASP A 249 -4.41 -10.73 1.97
C ASP A 249 -3.67 -10.82 3.31
N GLY A 250 -2.33 -10.91 3.24
CA GLY A 250 -1.48 -10.99 4.42
C GLY A 250 -1.62 -9.78 5.36
N PRO A 251 -1.46 -8.54 4.90
CA PRO A 251 -1.65 -7.34 5.71
C PRO A 251 -3.03 -7.23 6.37
N THR A 252 -4.11 -7.60 5.68
CA THR A 252 -5.46 -7.68 6.27
C THR A 252 -5.50 -8.70 7.40
N ALA A 253 -4.89 -9.88 7.21
CA ALA A 253 -4.85 -10.93 8.24
C ALA A 253 -4.00 -10.51 9.45
N PHE A 254 -2.78 -9.97 9.24
CA PHE A 254 -1.93 -9.44 10.32
C PHE A 254 -2.60 -8.27 11.04
N GLY A 255 -3.36 -7.47 10.33
CA GLY A 255 -4.09 -6.31 10.83
C GLY A 255 -5.42 -6.62 11.50
N ALA A 256 -5.83 -7.89 11.64
CA ALA A 256 -7.14 -8.27 12.20
C ALA A 256 -7.43 -7.64 13.57
N GLY A 257 -6.40 -7.55 14.44
CA GLY A 257 -6.51 -6.87 15.73
C GLY A 257 -6.81 -5.36 15.63
N SER A 258 -6.24 -4.68 14.62
CA SER A 258 -6.51 -3.27 14.35
C SER A 258 -7.91 -3.08 13.75
N ILE A 259 -8.33 -3.97 12.84
CA ILE A 259 -9.67 -3.98 12.25
C ILE A 259 -10.75 -4.15 13.34
N ALA A 260 -10.55 -5.06 14.28
CA ALA A 260 -11.45 -5.26 15.40
C ALA A 260 -11.60 -4.01 16.29
N ARG A 261 -10.60 -3.13 16.30
CA ARG A 261 -10.59 -1.88 17.05
C ARG A 261 -11.08 -0.65 16.28
N PHE A 262 -11.51 -0.79 15.04
CA PHE A 262 -12.03 0.35 14.24
C PHE A 262 -13.15 1.13 14.93
N PRO A 263 -14.10 0.51 15.67
CA PRO A 263 -15.09 1.29 16.42
C PRO A 263 -14.48 2.31 17.39
N GLU A 264 -13.27 2.05 17.88
CA GLU A 264 -12.54 2.94 18.79
C GLU A 264 -11.64 3.93 18.03
N THR A 265 -10.95 3.46 16.98
CA THR A 265 -9.88 4.18 16.29
C THR A 265 -10.37 4.99 15.09
N LEU A 266 -11.47 4.56 14.46
CA LEU A 266 -12.13 5.19 13.32
C LEU A 266 -13.61 5.44 13.63
N PRO A 267 -13.97 6.37 14.54
CA PRO A 267 -15.37 6.61 14.92
C PRO A 267 -16.25 7.09 13.75
N GLY A 268 -15.65 7.56 12.64
CA GLY A 268 -16.33 7.90 11.39
C GLY A 268 -16.36 6.78 10.35
N LEU A 269 -16.06 5.53 10.73
CA LEU A 269 -16.04 4.41 9.80
C LEU A 269 -17.41 4.19 9.15
N HIS A 270 -17.47 4.31 7.82
CA HIS A 270 -18.65 4.04 7.03
C HIS A 270 -18.88 2.53 6.86
N ALA A 271 -17.83 1.83 6.47
CA ALA A 271 -17.84 0.38 6.27
C ALA A 271 -16.43 -0.22 6.42
N SER A 272 -16.40 -1.50 6.81
CA SER A 272 -15.23 -2.37 6.74
C SER A 272 -15.64 -3.61 5.96
N VAL A 273 -15.07 -3.81 4.78
CA VAL A 273 -15.47 -4.86 3.83
C VAL A 273 -14.28 -5.78 3.59
N ILE A 274 -14.53 -7.09 3.65
CA ILE A 274 -13.55 -8.12 3.25
C ILE A 274 -14.05 -8.78 1.98
N LEU A 275 -13.28 -8.66 0.89
CA LEU A 275 -13.62 -9.25 -0.41
C LEU A 275 -13.22 -10.73 -0.43
N PRO A 276 -14.15 -11.65 -0.71
CA PRO A 276 -13.88 -13.09 -0.65
C PRO A 276 -12.96 -13.53 -1.79
N GLY A 277 -11.99 -14.40 -1.48
CA GLY A 277 -11.03 -14.96 -2.42
C GLY A 277 -9.97 -13.99 -2.96
N VAL A 278 -10.04 -12.70 -2.61
CA VAL A 278 -9.12 -11.65 -3.04
C VAL A 278 -7.87 -11.63 -2.17
N GLY A 279 -6.71 -11.44 -2.79
CA GLY A 279 -5.43 -11.28 -2.11
C GLY A 279 -5.09 -9.82 -1.84
N HIS A 280 -3.80 -9.52 -1.98
CA HIS A 280 -3.26 -8.20 -1.66
C HIS A 280 -3.66 -7.10 -2.66
N TRP A 281 -3.73 -7.45 -3.95
CA TRP A 281 -3.92 -6.47 -5.03
C TRP A 281 -5.40 -6.14 -5.26
N ILE A 282 -6.09 -5.79 -4.18
CA ILE A 282 -7.54 -5.66 -4.05
C ILE A 282 -8.17 -4.90 -5.22
N GLN A 283 -7.63 -3.72 -5.56
CA GLN A 283 -8.13 -2.83 -6.62
C GLN A 283 -7.91 -3.37 -8.04
N GLN A 284 -7.07 -4.41 -8.17
CA GLN A 284 -6.73 -5.04 -9.44
C GLN A 284 -7.36 -6.43 -9.55
N GLU A 285 -7.33 -7.25 -8.48
CA GLU A 285 -7.87 -8.61 -8.46
C GLU A 285 -9.39 -8.64 -8.55
N ASP A 286 -10.07 -7.73 -7.84
CA ASP A 286 -11.52 -7.52 -7.91
C ASP A 286 -11.82 -6.03 -8.11
N ALA A 287 -11.53 -5.56 -9.33
CA ALA A 287 -11.73 -4.16 -9.68
C ALA A 287 -13.20 -3.74 -9.62
N GLU A 288 -14.12 -4.64 -10.00
CA GLU A 288 -15.57 -4.35 -10.00
C GLU A 288 -16.11 -4.25 -8.57
N GLY A 289 -15.80 -5.22 -7.71
CA GLY A 289 -16.20 -5.20 -6.30
C GLY A 289 -15.59 -4.01 -5.55
N THR A 290 -14.30 -3.74 -5.77
CA THR A 290 -13.62 -2.57 -5.19
C THR A 290 -14.28 -1.26 -5.64
N ASN A 291 -14.58 -1.11 -6.94
CA ASN A 291 -15.25 0.08 -7.47
C ASN A 291 -16.63 0.26 -6.86
N ALA A 292 -17.40 -0.81 -6.73
CA ALA A 292 -18.75 -0.73 -6.13
C ALA A 292 -18.69 -0.22 -4.68
N VAL A 293 -17.76 -0.73 -3.88
CA VAL A 293 -17.60 -0.31 -2.48
C VAL A 293 -17.09 1.13 -2.38
N VAL A 294 -16.06 1.51 -3.16
CA VAL A 294 -15.53 2.88 -3.17
C VAL A 294 -16.56 3.89 -3.62
N LEU A 295 -17.32 3.60 -4.70
CA LEU A 295 -18.36 4.48 -5.20
C LEU A 295 -19.53 4.61 -4.21
N GLY A 296 -19.91 3.53 -3.53
CA GLY A 296 -20.88 3.54 -2.45
C GLY A 296 -20.47 4.50 -1.33
N PHE A 297 -19.22 4.43 -0.89
CA PHE A 297 -18.67 5.34 0.10
C PHE A 297 -18.66 6.79 -0.39
N LEU A 298 -18.12 7.06 -1.58
CA LEU A 298 -18.07 8.39 -2.14
C LEU A 298 -19.47 9.04 -2.28
N ASN A 299 -20.48 8.25 -2.66
CA ASN A 299 -21.87 8.73 -2.74
C ASN A 299 -22.45 9.08 -1.36
N ALA A 300 -22.06 8.38 -0.30
CA ALA A 300 -22.49 8.68 1.07
C ALA A 300 -21.85 9.98 1.63
N LEU A 301 -20.81 10.51 0.97
CA LEU A 301 -20.14 11.77 1.34
C LEU A 301 -20.78 13.02 0.72
N ARG A 302 -21.74 12.84 -0.20
CA ARG A 302 -22.52 13.91 -0.83
C ARG A 302 -23.64 14.35 0.09
#